data_65ffc563488afd418596d3dc5d38ecc5
#
_entry.id   65ffc563488afd418596d3dc5d38ecc5
#
_cell.length_a   1.000
_cell.length_b   1.000
_cell.length_c   1.000
_cell.angle_alpha   90.00
_cell.angle_beta   90.00
_cell.angle_gamma   90.00
#
_symmetry.space_group_name_H-M   'P 1'
#
loop_
_entity.id
_entity.type
_entity.pdbx_description
1 polymer ?
#
loop_
_entity_poly.entity_id
_entity_poly.type
_entity_poly.pdbx_seq_one_letter_code
_entity_poly.pdbx_strand_id
1 'polypeptide(L)' 'LFRSTADVNDKWRSMGVLAVEMEAAALYMNAARAGKKALCMLTISDHIYRQEGLSAMERQIGFGKMMEIALELA' A
#
# COMPACT_ATOMS: atom_id res chain seq x y z
N LEU A 1 23.42 10.83 8.06
CA LEU A 1 23.16 11.00 6.66
C LEU A 1 21.80 10.45 6.24
N PHE A 2 21.53 9.25 6.66
CA PHE A 2 20.21 8.67 6.48
C PHE A 2 19.45 8.80 7.77
N ARG A 3 18.36 9.53 7.75
CA ARG A 3 17.41 9.42 8.83
C ARG A 3 16.98 7.97 8.90
N SER A 4 16.89 7.41 10.08
CA SER A 4 16.41 6.06 10.21
C SER A 4 15.01 6.00 9.60
N THR A 5 14.68 4.88 8.97
CA THR A 5 13.35 4.65 8.44
C THR A 5 12.28 4.83 9.51
N ALA A 6 12.62 4.50 10.78
CA ALA A 6 11.73 4.67 11.91
C ALA A 6 11.32 6.14 12.12
N ASP A 7 12.28 7.08 12.03
CA ASP A 7 11.99 8.51 12.23
C ASP A 7 11.06 9.03 11.14
N VAL A 8 11.29 8.65 9.91
CA VAL A 8 10.45 9.04 8.78
C VAL A 8 9.04 8.47 8.92
N ASN A 9 8.93 7.20 9.27
CA ASN A 9 7.65 6.53 9.46
C ASN A 9 6.87 7.15 10.62
N ASP A 10 7.54 7.49 11.72
CA ASP A 10 6.90 8.14 12.86
C ASP A 10 6.28 9.48 12.47
N LYS A 11 6.94 10.26 11.63
CA LYS A 11 6.42 11.53 11.14
C LYS A 11 5.17 11.32 10.30
N TRP A 12 5.18 10.38 9.38
CA TRP A 12 4.01 10.08 8.55
C TRP A 12 2.86 9.56 9.39
N ARG A 13 3.16 8.68 10.34
CA ARG A 13 2.14 8.16 11.26
C ARG A 13 1.48 9.26 12.06
N SER A 14 2.25 10.24 12.56
CA SER A 14 1.72 11.37 13.34
C SER A 14 0.74 12.22 12.54
N MET A 15 0.84 12.22 11.22
CA MET A 15 -0.06 12.93 10.32
C MET A 15 -1.27 12.10 9.87
N GLY A 16 -1.46 10.90 10.44
CA GLY A 16 -2.59 10.04 10.12
C GLY A 16 -2.40 9.13 8.92
N VAL A 17 -1.17 8.98 8.44
CA VAL A 17 -0.87 8.06 7.34
C VAL A 17 -0.92 6.63 7.85
N LEU A 18 -1.68 5.77 7.19
CA LEU A 18 -1.99 4.41 7.65
C LEU A 18 -1.08 3.33 7.07
N ALA A 19 -0.56 3.55 5.88
CA ALA A 19 0.20 2.53 5.18
C ALA A 19 1.17 3.17 4.19
N VAL A 20 2.10 2.38 3.68
CA VAL A 20 3.07 2.81 2.68
C VAL A 20 3.15 1.77 1.55
N GLU A 21 3.27 2.26 0.34
CA GLU A 21 3.52 1.48 -0.87
C GLU A 21 4.37 2.35 -1.82
N MET A 22 4.76 1.87 -2.96
CA MET A 22 5.75 2.58 -3.76
C MET A 22 5.32 2.87 -5.21
N GLU A 23 4.11 2.52 -5.61
CA GLU A 23 3.67 2.60 -7.01
C GLU A 23 2.50 3.56 -7.27
N ALA A 24 1.69 3.85 -6.26
CA ALA A 24 0.44 4.59 -6.43
C ALA A 24 0.64 6.02 -6.92
N ALA A 25 1.71 6.68 -6.50
CA ALA A 25 1.99 8.06 -6.92
C ALA A 25 2.15 8.15 -8.44
N ALA A 26 2.92 7.25 -9.03
CA ALA A 26 3.10 7.21 -10.48
C ALA A 26 1.82 6.82 -11.21
N LEU A 27 1.07 5.86 -10.67
CA LEU A 27 -0.20 5.44 -11.23
C LEU A 27 -1.19 6.62 -11.32
N TYR A 28 -1.36 7.34 -10.22
CA TYR A 28 -2.30 8.46 -10.16
C TYR A 28 -1.85 9.62 -11.04
N MET A 29 -0.56 9.90 -11.10
CA MET A 29 -0.02 10.95 -11.97
C MET A 29 -0.26 10.63 -13.44
N ASN A 30 0.03 9.39 -13.85
CA ASN A 30 -0.17 8.96 -15.23
C ASN A 30 -1.66 8.97 -15.62
N ALA A 31 -2.53 8.55 -14.73
CA ALA A 31 -3.97 8.59 -14.95
C ALA A 31 -4.46 10.03 -15.11
N ALA A 32 -4.01 10.93 -14.25
CA ALA A 32 -4.38 12.35 -14.34
C ALA A 32 -3.93 12.97 -15.67
N ARG A 33 -2.72 12.68 -16.12
CA ARG A 33 -2.20 13.17 -17.40
C ARG A 33 -2.99 12.63 -18.58
N ALA A 34 -3.48 11.41 -18.50
CA ALA A 34 -4.29 10.79 -19.54
C ALA A 34 -5.78 11.15 -19.44
N GLY A 35 -6.19 11.90 -18.43
CA GLY A 35 -7.60 12.21 -18.18
C GLY A 35 -8.42 11.00 -17.77
N LYS A 36 -7.80 10.03 -17.10
CA LYS A 36 -8.43 8.77 -16.70
C LYS A 36 -8.49 8.64 -15.19
N LYS A 37 -9.35 7.75 -14.74
CA LYS A 37 -9.51 7.45 -13.32
C LYS A 37 -8.61 6.28 -12.91
N ALA A 38 -8.08 6.34 -11.70
CA ALA A 38 -7.28 5.27 -11.14
C ALA A 38 -7.63 5.07 -9.66
N LEU A 39 -7.53 3.83 -9.22
CA LEU A 39 -7.72 3.44 -7.82
C LEU A 39 -6.63 2.45 -7.46
N CYS A 40 -6.05 2.63 -6.28
CA CYS A 40 -5.09 1.69 -5.73
C CYS A 40 -5.76 0.86 -4.63
N MET A 41 -5.66 -0.46 -4.74
CA MET A 41 -6.14 -1.39 -3.74
C MET A 41 -4.95 -2.21 -3.25
N LEU A 42 -4.82 -2.35 -1.94
CA LEU A 42 -3.62 -2.91 -1.33
C LEU A 42 -3.97 -4.01 -0.34
N THR A 43 -3.10 -5.02 -0.27
CA THR A 43 -3.10 -6.01 0.79
C THR A 43 -1.93 -5.68 1.72
N ILE A 44 -2.19 -5.55 3.02
CA ILE A 44 -1.13 -5.31 3.99
C ILE A 44 -0.34 -6.61 4.17
N SER A 45 0.95 -6.57 3.83
CA SER A 45 1.84 -7.71 3.92
C SER A 45 2.71 -7.71 5.18
N ASP A 46 3.02 -6.53 5.70
CA ASP A 46 3.93 -6.34 6.83
C ASP A 46 3.39 -5.27 7.76
N HIS A 47 3.74 -5.36 9.03
CA HIS A 47 3.45 -4.32 10.00
C HIS A 47 4.76 -3.67 10.45
N ILE A 48 4.95 -2.40 10.12
CA ILE A 48 6.23 -1.71 10.33
C ILE A 48 6.63 -1.69 11.81
N TYR A 49 5.69 -1.36 12.70
CA TYR A 49 5.96 -1.20 14.12
C TYR A 49 5.97 -2.49 14.91
N ARG A 50 5.19 -3.47 14.50
CA ARG A 50 5.12 -4.78 15.17
C ARG A 50 6.11 -5.77 14.61
N GLN A 51 6.79 -5.42 13.53
CA GLN A 51 7.72 -6.31 12.82
C GLN A 51 7.07 -7.64 12.45
N GLU A 52 5.78 -7.59 12.14
CA GLU A 52 5.01 -8.74 11.67
C GLU A 52 4.98 -8.73 10.15
N GLY A 53 5.16 -9.90 9.58
CA GLY A 53 5.05 -10.09 8.14
C GLY A 53 4.19 -11.31 7.84
N LEU A 54 3.52 -11.28 6.69
CA LEU A 54 2.74 -12.40 6.22
C LEU A 54 3.65 -13.48 5.63
N SER A 55 3.30 -14.75 5.87
CA SER A 55 3.91 -15.86 5.16
C SER A 55 3.55 -15.79 3.67
N ALA A 56 4.28 -16.55 2.85
CA ALA A 56 3.97 -16.63 1.41
C ALA A 56 2.53 -17.10 1.18
N MET A 57 2.06 -18.07 1.97
CA MET A 57 0.70 -18.58 1.87
C MET A 57 -0.32 -17.53 2.26
N GLU A 58 -0.09 -16.78 3.34
CA GLU A 58 -0.99 -15.71 3.79
C GLU A 58 -1.07 -14.57 2.78
N ARG A 59 0.04 -14.21 2.15
CA ARG A 59 0.08 -13.23 1.08
C ARG A 59 -0.75 -13.69 -0.11
N GLN A 60 -0.64 -14.93 -0.50
CA GLN A 60 -1.40 -15.51 -1.60
C GLN A 60 -2.90 -15.48 -1.32
N ILE A 61 -3.31 -15.85 -0.11
CA ILE A 61 -4.72 -15.80 0.32
C ILE A 61 -5.22 -14.36 0.33
N GLY A 62 -4.44 -13.42 0.87
CA GLY A 62 -4.79 -12.01 0.90
C GLY A 62 -4.94 -11.42 -0.49
N PHE A 63 -4.06 -11.76 -1.41
CA PHE A 63 -4.15 -11.32 -2.81
C PHE A 63 -5.40 -11.89 -3.49
N GLY A 64 -5.75 -13.14 -3.21
CA GLY A 64 -6.98 -13.75 -3.72
C GLY A 64 -8.22 -12.98 -3.29
N LYS A 65 -8.31 -12.62 -2.01
CA LYS A 65 -9.41 -11.81 -1.48
C LYS A 65 -9.44 -10.42 -2.11
N MET A 66 -8.30 -9.78 -2.28
CA MET A 66 -8.21 -8.49 -2.92
C MET A 66 -8.72 -8.53 -4.37
N MET A 67 -8.37 -9.58 -5.10
CA MET A 67 -8.83 -9.79 -6.48
C MET A 67 -10.34 -9.95 -6.55
N GLU A 68 -10.94 -10.70 -5.61
CA GLU A 68 -12.39 -10.85 -5.52
C GLU A 68 -13.07 -9.50 -5.34
N ILE A 69 -12.58 -8.68 -4.41
CA ILE A 69 -13.12 -7.34 -4.17
C ILE A 69 -12.97 -6.47 -5.41
N ALA A 70 -11.82 -6.51 -6.06
CA ALA A 70 -11.55 -5.73 -7.25
C ALA A 70 -12.52 -6.08 -8.39
N LEU A 71 -12.83 -7.36 -8.57
CA LEU A 71 -13.77 -7.82 -9.59
C LEU A 71 -15.20 -7.34 -9.33
N GLU A 72 -15.59 -7.20 -8.08
CA GLU A 72 -16.90 -6.65 -7.71
C GLU A 72 -17.03 -5.17 -8.04
N LEU A 73 -15.90 -4.43 -8.04
CA LEU A 73 -15.88 -3.00 -8.37
C LEU A 73 -15.85 -2.73 -9.88
N ALA A 74 -15.46 -3.71 -10.65
CA ALA A 74 -15.27 -3.57 -12.10
C ALA A 74 -16.60 -3.52 -12.88
#